data_43195f17b8b571074dd38d7ca1149da3
#
_entry.id   43195f17b8b571074dd38d7ca1149da3
#
_cell.length_a   1.000
_cell.length_b   1.000
_cell.length_c   1.000
_cell.angle_alpha   90.00
_cell.angle_beta   90.00
_cell.angle_gamma   90.00
#
_symmetry.space_group_name_H-M   'P 1'
#
loop_
_entity.id
_entity.type
_entity.pdbx_description
1 polymer ?
#
loop_
_entity_poly.entity_id
_entity_poly.type
_entity_poly.pdbx_seq_one_letter_code
_entity_poly.pdbx_strand_id
1 'polypeptide(L)'
;MTLSINNEFVWEGIQVKVSLPSTYDPNQIYPAILLNDGNLDFLSSLSESVILVGLTSKNRLDDYTPWKVAALRDGAPAFGGQANAYHDHLFGGLLDQLQSLYRLDEARLGYGGYSLGGLAAVYSLFSFDKVSCVFSICGSFWYPDFVTYCKEENVKNLDCLLYLQNGQTEGVNHSNRLAQAPV
;
A
#
# COMPACT_ATOMS: atom_id res chain seq x y z
N MET A 1 1.48 -22.50 5.03
CA MET A 1 2.24 -22.67 3.76
C MET A 1 3.28 -21.59 3.70
N THR A 2 4.48 -21.89 3.25
CA THR A 2 5.52 -20.87 3.06
C THR A 2 5.33 -20.27 1.67
N LEU A 3 5.18 -18.94 1.57
CA LEU A 3 5.11 -18.24 0.29
C LEU A 3 6.40 -18.42 -0.50
N SER A 4 6.28 -18.74 -1.78
CA SER A 4 7.41 -18.83 -2.70
C SER A 4 7.55 -17.51 -3.46
N ILE A 5 8.69 -16.84 -3.34
CA ILE A 5 9.00 -15.66 -4.14
C ILE A 5 9.56 -16.13 -5.49
N ASN A 6 8.84 -15.83 -6.55
CA ASN A 6 9.18 -16.25 -7.91
C ASN A 6 10.09 -15.25 -8.63
N ASN A 7 9.99 -13.97 -8.28
CA ASN A 7 10.82 -12.93 -8.87
C ASN A 7 11.07 -11.80 -7.86
N GLU A 8 12.24 -11.19 -7.95
CA GLU A 8 12.65 -10.05 -7.13
C GLU A 8 13.49 -9.08 -7.97
N PHE A 9 13.14 -7.81 -7.97
CA PHE A 9 13.85 -6.77 -8.72
C PHE A 9 13.68 -5.39 -8.06
N VAL A 10 14.41 -4.39 -8.56
CA VAL A 10 14.28 -2.99 -8.12
C VAL A 10 13.71 -2.16 -9.24
N TRP A 11 12.68 -1.38 -8.95
CA TRP A 11 12.06 -0.42 -9.85
C TRP A 11 12.05 0.97 -9.21
N GLU A 12 12.73 1.94 -9.82
CA GLU A 12 12.77 3.34 -9.34
C GLU A 12 13.05 3.47 -7.83
N GLY A 13 13.91 2.60 -7.28
CA GLY A 13 14.23 2.56 -5.86
C GLY A 13 13.28 1.73 -4.99
N ILE A 14 12.18 1.22 -5.54
CA ILE A 14 11.25 0.30 -4.87
C ILE A 14 11.76 -1.13 -5.07
N GLN A 15 11.97 -1.86 -3.99
CA GLN A 15 12.23 -3.30 -4.07
C GLN A 15 10.89 -4.02 -4.27
N VAL A 16 10.80 -4.81 -5.35
CA VAL A 16 9.60 -5.53 -5.76
C VAL A 16 9.83 -7.03 -5.59
N LYS A 17 8.90 -7.70 -4.90
CA LYS A 17 8.85 -9.16 -4.75
C LYS A 17 7.56 -9.67 -5.33
N VAL A 18 7.63 -10.68 -6.18
CA VAL A 18 6.44 -11.28 -6.81
C VAL A 18 6.31 -12.74 -6.40
N SER A 19 5.13 -13.09 -5.88
CA SER A 19 4.71 -14.46 -5.63
C SER A 19 3.57 -14.81 -6.58
N LEU A 20 3.77 -15.87 -7.37
CA LEU A 20 2.77 -16.39 -8.31
C LEU A 20 2.06 -17.60 -7.70
N PRO A 21 0.80 -17.86 -8.06
CA PRO A 21 0.14 -19.12 -7.75
C PRO A 21 0.98 -20.32 -8.18
N SER A 22 0.96 -21.41 -7.40
CA SER A 22 1.73 -22.62 -7.72
C SER A 22 1.33 -23.24 -9.07
N THR A 23 0.10 -22.99 -9.48
CA THR A 23 -0.48 -23.41 -10.78
C THR A 23 -0.54 -22.29 -11.81
N TYR A 24 0.33 -21.26 -11.68
CA TYR A 24 0.33 -20.13 -12.59
C TYR A 24 0.46 -20.57 -14.06
N ASP A 25 -0.49 -20.12 -14.88
CA ASP A 25 -0.50 -20.34 -16.34
C ASP A 25 -0.45 -18.96 -17.03
N PRO A 26 0.56 -18.68 -17.87
CA PRO A 26 0.69 -17.40 -18.58
C PRO A 26 -0.46 -17.11 -19.57
N ASN A 27 -1.31 -18.10 -19.86
CA ASN A 27 -2.51 -17.93 -20.69
C ASN A 27 -3.75 -17.54 -19.90
N GLN A 28 -3.71 -17.59 -18.57
CA GLN A 28 -4.79 -17.17 -17.68
C GLN A 28 -4.56 -15.78 -17.10
N ILE A 29 -5.65 -15.09 -16.74
CA ILE A 29 -5.62 -13.77 -16.13
C ILE A 29 -5.89 -13.93 -14.62
N TYR A 30 -5.07 -13.29 -13.79
CA TYR A 30 -5.12 -13.40 -12.33
C TYR A 30 -5.39 -12.07 -11.66
N PRO A 31 -6.22 -12.03 -10.62
CA PRO A 31 -6.25 -10.89 -9.73
C PRO A 31 -4.87 -10.68 -9.10
N ALA A 32 -4.55 -9.45 -8.74
CA ALA A 32 -3.28 -9.15 -8.11
C ALA A 32 -3.46 -8.22 -6.91
N ILE A 33 -2.56 -8.33 -5.94
CA ILE A 33 -2.49 -7.45 -4.78
C ILE A 33 -1.09 -6.84 -4.71
N LEU A 34 -1.04 -5.51 -4.69
CA LEU A 34 0.15 -4.72 -4.40
C LEU A 34 0.16 -4.40 -2.91
N LEU A 35 1.25 -4.74 -2.22
CA LEU A 35 1.35 -4.60 -0.77
C LEU A 35 2.55 -3.75 -0.37
N ASN A 36 2.32 -2.62 0.26
CA ASN A 36 3.36 -1.80 0.87
C ASN A 36 4.07 -2.55 2.00
N ASP A 37 5.33 -2.22 2.23
CA ASP A 37 6.27 -2.86 3.18
C ASP A 37 6.64 -4.32 2.85
N GLY A 38 6.12 -4.89 1.76
CA GLY A 38 6.58 -6.13 1.15
C GLY A 38 6.43 -7.42 1.98
N ASN A 39 5.77 -7.39 3.13
CA ASN A 39 5.53 -8.57 3.95
C ASN A 39 4.31 -9.36 3.44
N LEU A 40 4.52 -10.26 2.50
CA LEU A 40 3.46 -11.04 1.86
C LEU A 40 2.93 -12.20 2.72
N ASP A 41 3.57 -12.56 3.82
CA ASP A 41 3.22 -13.75 4.60
C ASP A 41 1.78 -13.74 5.14
N PHE A 42 1.27 -12.57 5.53
CA PHE A 42 -0.11 -12.47 6.00
C PHE A 42 -1.17 -12.62 4.90
N LEU A 43 -0.78 -12.55 3.63
CA LEU A 43 -1.62 -12.84 2.45
C LEU A 43 -1.45 -14.26 1.93
N SER A 44 -0.69 -15.11 2.64
CA SER A 44 -0.34 -16.47 2.17
C SER A 44 -1.55 -17.34 1.85
N SER A 45 -2.70 -17.12 2.50
CA SER A 45 -3.95 -17.83 2.20
C SER A 45 -4.51 -17.51 0.80
N LEU A 46 -4.09 -16.44 0.17
CA LEU A 46 -4.50 -16.01 -1.17
C LEU A 46 -3.53 -16.46 -2.27
N SER A 47 -2.35 -16.98 -1.89
CA SER A 47 -1.25 -17.26 -2.81
C SER A 47 -1.55 -18.28 -3.92
N GLU A 48 -2.58 -19.11 -3.76
CA GLU A 48 -2.96 -20.11 -4.78
C GLU A 48 -3.87 -19.55 -5.88
N SER A 49 -4.41 -18.34 -5.71
CA SER A 49 -5.38 -17.76 -6.66
C SER A 49 -5.08 -16.31 -7.05
N VAL A 50 -4.12 -15.65 -6.40
CA VAL A 50 -3.82 -14.24 -6.55
C VAL A 50 -2.32 -14.05 -6.73
N ILE A 51 -1.93 -13.18 -7.66
CA ILE A 51 -0.54 -12.72 -7.77
C ILE A 51 -0.29 -11.70 -6.66
N LEU A 52 0.68 -11.99 -5.80
CA LEU A 52 1.03 -11.12 -4.69
C LEU A 52 2.32 -10.35 -5.02
N VAL A 53 2.27 -9.03 -4.89
CA VAL A 53 3.39 -8.13 -5.19
C VAL A 53 3.74 -7.32 -3.95
N GLY A 54 4.86 -7.64 -3.34
CA GLY A 54 5.39 -6.89 -2.20
C GLY A 54 6.24 -5.71 -2.66
N LEU A 55 5.98 -4.54 -2.11
CA LEU A 55 6.63 -3.28 -2.45
C LEU A 55 7.36 -2.74 -1.23
N THR A 56 8.68 -2.64 -1.27
CA THR A 56 9.46 -2.08 -0.16
C THR A 56 10.18 -0.82 -0.63
N SER A 57 9.77 0.33 -0.11
CA SER A 57 10.47 1.59 -0.32
C SER A 57 11.66 1.71 0.64
N LYS A 58 12.77 2.23 0.14
CA LYS A 58 13.93 2.60 0.98
C LYS A 58 13.67 3.88 1.80
N ASN A 59 12.76 4.73 1.30
CA ASN A 59 12.42 6.03 1.90
C ASN A 59 10.99 6.03 2.45
N ARG A 60 10.63 5.00 3.18
CA ARG A 60 9.27 4.74 3.67
C ARG A 60 8.59 5.96 4.31
N LEU A 61 9.33 6.76 5.09
CA LEU A 61 8.77 7.95 5.74
C LEU A 61 8.45 9.08 4.76
N ASP A 62 9.09 9.09 3.61
CA ASP A 62 8.83 10.06 2.55
C ASP A 62 7.74 9.54 1.61
N ASP A 63 7.90 8.32 1.11
CA ASP A 63 7.09 7.74 0.05
C ASP A 63 5.67 7.35 0.49
N TYR A 64 5.46 7.09 1.79
CA TYR A 64 4.15 6.68 2.30
C TYR A 64 3.38 7.82 2.99
N THR A 65 3.85 9.06 2.89
CA THR A 65 3.21 10.20 3.55
C THR A 65 2.74 11.25 2.55
N PRO A 66 1.52 11.80 2.76
CA PRO A 66 0.87 12.71 1.81
C PRO A 66 1.60 14.04 1.63
N TRP A 67 2.09 14.64 2.71
CA TRP A 67 2.78 15.92 2.78
C TRP A 67 3.85 15.91 3.85
N LYS A 68 4.67 16.96 3.88
CA LYS A 68 5.77 17.09 4.84
C LYS A 68 5.23 17.37 6.24
N VAL A 69 5.73 16.61 7.21
CA VAL A 69 5.48 16.81 8.64
C VAL A 69 6.79 16.69 9.40
N ALA A 70 6.98 17.56 10.40
CA ALA A 70 8.14 17.49 11.28
C ALA A 70 8.19 16.15 12.04
N ALA A 71 9.38 15.78 12.49
CA ALA A 71 9.56 14.59 13.31
C ALA A 71 8.66 14.62 14.56
N LEU A 72 8.07 13.49 14.90
CA LEU A 72 7.16 13.35 16.08
C LEU A 72 7.93 13.37 17.42
N ARG A 73 9.25 13.16 17.38
CA ARG A 73 10.14 13.10 18.53
C ARG A 73 11.49 13.71 18.17
N ASP A 74 12.14 14.30 19.17
CA ASP A 74 13.51 14.78 19.00
C ASP A 74 14.44 13.65 18.53
N GLY A 75 15.28 13.93 17.54
CA GLY A 75 16.21 12.97 16.96
C GLY A 75 15.60 11.93 16.01
N ALA A 76 14.29 11.91 15.82
CA ALA A 76 13.66 11.09 14.80
C ALA A 76 13.69 11.80 13.42
N PRO A 77 13.64 11.06 12.30
CA PRO A 77 13.50 11.67 10.98
C PRO A 77 12.10 12.29 10.80
N ALA A 78 12.05 13.35 10.01
CA ALA A 78 10.80 13.95 9.55
C ALA A 78 10.13 13.10 8.46
N PHE A 79 8.90 13.43 8.11
CA PHE A 79 8.15 12.81 7.01
C PHE A 79 8.27 13.69 5.76
N GLY A 80 8.60 13.09 4.61
CA GLY A 80 8.94 13.82 3.40
C GLY A 80 7.77 14.19 2.49
N GLY A 81 6.61 13.52 2.61
CA GLY A 81 5.42 13.88 1.86
C GLY A 81 5.52 13.61 0.35
N GLN A 82 6.06 12.46 -0.04
CA GLN A 82 6.29 12.09 -1.44
C GLN A 82 5.29 11.03 -1.97
N ALA A 83 4.17 10.81 -1.28
CA ALA A 83 3.25 9.74 -1.66
C ALA A 83 2.70 9.88 -3.09
N ASN A 84 2.47 11.10 -3.59
CA ASN A 84 2.05 11.28 -4.98
C ASN A 84 3.11 10.80 -5.96
N ALA A 85 4.38 11.18 -5.77
CA ALA A 85 5.48 10.73 -6.63
C ALA A 85 5.66 9.20 -6.56
N TYR A 86 5.56 8.63 -5.37
CA TYR A 86 5.59 7.18 -5.17
C TYR A 86 4.46 6.49 -5.94
N HIS A 87 3.23 6.99 -5.87
CA HIS A 87 2.09 6.43 -6.59
C HIS A 87 2.20 6.64 -8.10
N ASP A 88 2.79 7.75 -8.58
CA ASP A 88 3.07 7.95 -10.01
C ASP A 88 4.04 6.87 -10.53
N HIS A 89 5.11 6.54 -9.79
CA HIS A 89 6.00 5.44 -10.15
C HIS A 89 5.31 4.08 -10.09
N LEU A 90 4.44 3.87 -9.09
CA LEU A 90 3.73 2.60 -8.88
C LEU A 90 2.68 2.35 -9.96
N PHE A 91 1.75 3.29 -10.16
CA PHE A 91 0.59 3.12 -11.05
C PHE A 91 0.87 3.52 -12.51
N GLY A 92 1.94 4.26 -12.76
CA GLY A 92 2.43 4.55 -14.10
C GLY A 92 3.35 3.43 -14.60
N GLY A 93 4.61 3.46 -14.17
CA GLY A 93 5.63 2.60 -14.76
C GLY A 93 5.66 1.16 -14.23
N LEU A 94 5.61 0.96 -12.89
CA LEU A 94 5.74 -0.38 -12.31
C LEU A 94 4.55 -1.28 -12.67
N LEU A 95 3.32 -0.74 -12.64
CA LEU A 95 2.15 -1.52 -13.00
C LEU A 95 2.23 -1.98 -14.46
N ASP A 96 2.62 -1.11 -15.39
CA ASP A 96 2.82 -1.45 -16.81
C ASP A 96 3.90 -2.54 -16.97
N GLN A 97 4.99 -2.44 -16.21
CA GLN A 97 6.05 -3.47 -16.19
C GLN A 97 5.52 -4.81 -15.70
N LEU A 98 4.75 -4.83 -14.61
CA LEU A 98 4.16 -6.05 -14.07
C LEU A 98 3.16 -6.67 -15.06
N GLN A 99 2.35 -5.86 -15.74
CA GLN A 99 1.41 -6.32 -16.77
C GLN A 99 2.12 -6.90 -18.00
N SER A 100 3.31 -6.39 -18.33
CA SER A 100 4.12 -6.95 -19.42
C SER A 100 4.72 -8.31 -19.07
N LEU A 101 4.99 -8.57 -17.79
CA LEU A 101 5.60 -9.81 -17.29
C LEU A 101 4.57 -10.87 -16.90
N TYR A 102 3.41 -10.45 -16.41
CA TYR A 102 2.40 -11.32 -15.82
C TYR A 102 1.00 -10.97 -16.33
N ARG A 103 0.12 -11.94 -16.38
CA ARG A 103 -1.29 -11.76 -16.82
C ARG A 103 -2.14 -11.22 -15.65
N LEU A 104 -1.96 -9.94 -15.30
CA LEU A 104 -2.75 -9.28 -14.29
C LEU A 104 -4.15 -8.91 -14.81
N ASP A 105 -5.16 -9.08 -13.95
CA ASP A 105 -6.51 -8.57 -14.18
C ASP A 105 -6.63 -7.13 -13.68
N GLU A 106 -6.69 -6.18 -14.59
CA GLU A 106 -6.82 -4.76 -14.26
C GLU A 106 -8.11 -4.43 -13.49
N ALA A 107 -9.17 -5.21 -13.71
CA ALA A 107 -10.44 -5.04 -13.01
C ALA A 107 -10.43 -5.61 -11.58
N ARG A 108 -9.42 -6.42 -11.23
CA ARG A 108 -9.27 -7.06 -9.92
C ARG A 108 -7.88 -6.82 -9.33
N LEU A 109 -7.52 -5.54 -9.23
CA LEU A 109 -6.25 -5.10 -8.65
C LEU A 109 -6.49 -4.51 -7.26
N GLY A 110 -5.89 -5.12 -6.23
CA GLY A 110 -5.88 -4.63 -4.86
C GLY A 110 -4.60 -3.86 -4.54
N TYR A 111 -4.72 -2.86 -3.66
CA TYR A 111 -3.57 -2.12 -3.13
C TYR A 111 -3.76 -1.86 -1.64
N GLY A 112 -2.74 -2.09 -0.84
CA GLY A 112 -2.87 -1.88 0.58
C GLY A 112 -1.57 -1.94 1.36
N GLY A 113 -1.71 -1.89 2.69
CA GLY A 113 -0.58 -1.95 3.59
C GLY A 113 -0.95 -1.82 5.05
N TYR A 114 0.09 -1.86 5.88
CA TYR A 114 0.01 -1.70 7.33
C TYR A 114 0.58 -0.33 7.74
N SER A 115 0.00 0.29 8.77
CA SER A 115 0.50 1.55 9.36
C SER A 115 0.62 2.67 8.30
N LEU A 116 1.82 3.25 8.06
CA LEU A 116 2.05 4.23 6.99
C LEU A 116 1.78 3.66 5.59
N GLY A 117 2.02 2.35 5.37
CA GLY A 117 1.64 1.69 4.12
C GLY A 117 0.13 1.69 3.89
N GLY A 118 -0.66 1.56 4.96
CA GLY A 118 -2.11 1.70 4.93
C GLY A 118 -2.59 3.14 4.71
N LEU A 119 -1.89 4.11 5.30
CA LEU A 119 -2.11 5.55 5.05
C LEU A 119 -1.91 5.88 3.56
N ALA A 120 -0.77 5.46 2.98
CA ALA A 120 -0.46 5.67 1.57
C ALA A 120 -1.54 5.04 0.67
N ALA A 121 -1.98 3.82 0.99
CA ALA A 121 -2.99 3.14 0.20
C ALA A 121 -4.32 3.93 0.18
N VAL A 122 -4.81 4.40 1.33
CA VAL A 122 -6.03 5.22 1.39
C VAL A 122 -5.84 6.56 0.68
N TYR A 123 -4.68 7.20 0.85
CA TYR A 123 -4.37 8.47 0.17
C TYR A 123 -4.41 8.34 -1.36
N SER A 124 -4.04 7.18 -1.91
CA SER A 124 -4.08 6.96 -3.37
C SER A 124 -5.46 7.13 -3.99
N LEU A 125 -6.55 6.92 -3.22
CA LEU A 125 -7.92 7.06 -3.70
C LEU A 125 -8.27 8.47 -4.20
N PHE A 126 -7.54 9.49 -3.73
CA PHE A 126 -7.79 10.89 -4.08
C PHE A 126 -7.13 11.31 -5.39
N SER A 127 -6.13 10.57 -5.86
CA SER A 127 -5.35 10.94 -7.06
C SER A 127 -5.35 9.89 -8.16
N PHE A 128 -5.65 8.62 -7.83
CA PHE A 128 -5.55 7.49 -8.75
C PHE A 128 -6.82 6.65 -8.74
N ASP A 129 -7.16 6.06 -9.88
CA ASP A 129 -8.34 5.21 -10.11
C ASP A 129 -7.97 3.83 -10.69
N LYS A 130 -6.75 3.38 -10.44
CA LYS A 130 -6.17 2.16 -11.05
C LYS A 130 -6.51 0.87 -10.30
N VAL A 131 -7.05 0.95 -9.09
CA VAL A 131 -7.30 -0.22 -8.24
C VAL A 131 -8.78 -0.39 -7.95
N SER A 132 -9.23 -1.64 -7.86
CA SER A 132 -10.61 -2.01 -7.55
C SER A 132 -10.84 -2.24 -6.04
N CYS A 133 -9.76 -2.41 -5.28
CA CYS A 133 -9.81 -2.57 -3.83
C CYS A 133 -8.63 -1.89 -3.17
N VAL A 134 -8.91 -1.08 -2.16
CA VAL A 134 -7.88 -0.54 -1.24
C VAL A 134 -8.12 -1.12 0.14
N PHE A 135 -7.05 -1.57 0.80
CA PHE A 135 -7.14 -2.01 2.19
C PHE A 135 -6.06 -1.36 3.06
N SER A 136 -6.44 -1.06 4.29
CA SER A 136 -5.56 -0.47 5.29
C SER A 136 -5.69 -1.23 6.61
N ILE A 137 -4.58 -1.78 7.10
CA ILE A 137 -4.52 -2.47 8.38
C ILE A 137 -3.78 -1.58 9.37
N CYS A 138 -4.46 -1.18 10.45
CA CYS A 138 -3.93 -0.26 11.44
C CYS A 138 -3.30 0.99 10.81
N GLY A 139 -3.98 1.60 9.84
CA GLY A 139 -3.50 2.74 9.08
C GLY A 139 -3.14 3.93 9.97
N SER A 140 -2.04 4.60 9.63
CA SER A 140 -1.54 5.76 10.40
C SER A 140 -2.41 7.01 10.19
N PHE A 141 -3.73 6.91 10.39
CA PHE A 141 -4.67 8.01 10.18
C PHE A 141 -4.57 9.12 11.22
N TRP A 142 -3.74 8.93 12.26
CA TRP A 142 -3.26 9.96 13.14
C TRP A 142 -2.34 10.99 12.45
N TYR A 143 -1.95 10.75 11.19
CA TYR A 143 -1.11 11.67 10.43
C TYR A 143 -1.77 13.06 10.38
N PRO A 144 -1.02 14.14 10.71
CA PRO A 144 -1.60 15.48 10.85
C PRO A 144 -2.43 15.87 9.64
N ASP A 145 -3.64 16.37 9.90
CA ASP A 145 -4.62 16.87 8.92
C ASP A 145 -5.20 15.80 7.95
N PHE A 146 -4.80 14.52 8.05
CA PHE A 146 -5.24 13.50 7.10
C PHE A 146 -6.75 13.25 7.14
N VAL A 147 -7.34 13.17 8.34
CA VAL A 147 -8.80 12.97 8.48
C VAL A 147 -9.58 14.20 7.98
N THR A 148 -9.05 15.41 8.20
CA THR A 148 -9.62 16.64 7.63
C THR A 148 -9.56 16.63 6.11
N TYR A 149 -8.40 16.30 5.56
CA TYR A 149 -8.21 16.10 4.11
C TYR A 149 -9.23 15.13 3.52
N CYS A 150 -9.43 13.95 4.15
CA CYS A 150 -10.41 12.98 3.69
C CYS A 150 -11.88 13.47 3.71
N LYS A 151 -12.20 14.47 4.55
CA LYS A 151 -13.54 15.06 4.62
C LYS A 151 -13.77 16.17 3.60
N GLU A 152 -12.71 16.87 3.21
CA GLU A 152 -12.77 18.07 2.38
C GLU A 152 -12.49 17.78 0.91
N GLU A 153 -11.65 16.79 0.62
CA GLU A 153 -11.24 16.44 -0.74
C GLU A 153 -12.16 15.40 -1.38
N ASN A 154 -12.32 15.52 -2.69
CA ASN A 154 -13.11 14.57 -3.47
C ASN A 154 -12.29 13.32 -3.79
N VAL A 155 -12.84 12.16 -3.49
CA VAL A 155 -12.28 10.87 -3.90
C VAL A 155 -12.38 10.75 -5.42
N LYS A 156 -11.26 10.45 -6.08
CA LYS A 156 -11.22 10.19 -7.52
C LYS A 156 -11.71 8.78 -7.86
N ASN A 157 -11.29 7.80 -7.07
CA ASN A 157 -11.63 6.38 -7.27
C ASN A 157 -12.93 6.00 -6.54
N LEU A 158 -14.08 6.33 -7.13
CA LEU A 158 -15.40 6.13 -6.52
C LEU A 158 -15.89 4.68 -6.57
N ASP A 159 -15.39 3.87 -7.50
CA ASP A 159 -15.83 2.47 -7.70
C ASP A 159 -14.96 1.47 -6.92
N CYS A 160 -14.06 1.97 -6.06
CA CYS A 160 -13.14 1.15 -5.29
C CYS A 160 -13.77 0.63 -4.00
N LEU A 161 -13.62 -0.67 -3.73
CA LEU A 161 -13.92 -1.23 -2.42
C LEU A 161 -12.86 -0.78 -1.41
N LEU A 162 -13.28 -0.15 -0.32
CA LEU A 162 -12.39 0.24 0.77
C LEU A 162 -12.58 -0.68 1.98
N TYR A 163 -11.50 -1.35 2.39
CA TYR A 163 -11.46 -2.16 3.60
C TYR A 163 -10.53 -1.54 4.65
N LEU A 164 -11.06 -1.22 5.82
CA LEU A 164 -10.31 -0.66 6.94
C LEU A 164 -10.38 -1.62 8.14
N GLN A 165 -9.23 -1.93 8.72
CA GLN A 165 -9.13 -2.72 9.93
C GLN A 165 -8.19 -2.07 10.93
N ASN A 166 -8.66 -1.90 12.16
CA ASN A 166 -7.87 -1.41 13.30
C ASN A 166 -7.88 -2.42 14.44
N GLY A 167 -6.80 -2.42 15.23
CA GLY A 167 -6.75 -3.21 16.46
C GLY A 167 -7.63 -2.56 17.55
N GLN A 168 -8.36 -3.37 18.31
CA GLN A 168 -9.22 -2.89 19.40
C GLN A 168 -8.46 -2.07 20.47
N THR A 169 -7.19 -2.36 20.68
CA THR A 169 -6.32 -1.70 21.67
C THR A 169 -5.29 -0.78 21.03
N GLU A 170 -5.44 -0.47 19.75
CA GLU A 170 -4.52 0.40 19.03
C GLU A 170 -4.52 1.79 19.66
N GLY A 171 -3.33 2.35 19.86
CA GLY A 171 -3.16 3.67 20.48
C GLY A 171 -3.17 3.72 22.00
N VAL A 172 -3.68 2.69 22.70
CA VAL A 172 -3.82 2.72 24.18
C VAL A 172 -2.48 2.87 24.90
N ASN A 173 -1.39 2.32 24.36
CA ASN A 173 -0.06 2.35 24.96
C ASN A 173 0.95 3.24 24.22
N HIS A 174 0.51 4.03 23.25
CA HIS A 174 1.41 4.93 22.53
C HIS A 174 1.81 6.14 23.38
N SER A 175 3.12 6.38 23.50
CA SER A 175 3.66 7.58 24.15
C SER A 175 3.45 8.86 23.32
N ASN A 176 3.08 8.73 22.05
CA ASN A 176 2.82 9.82 21.14
C ASN A 176 1.32 10.15 21.10
N ARG A 177 0.95 11.37 21.49
CA ARG A 177 -0.44 11.83 21.51
C ARG A 177 -1.13 11.77 20.14
N LEU A 178 -0.40 11.94 19.04
CA LEU A 178 -0.94 11.86 17.69
C LEU A 178 -1.30 10.42 17.31
N ALA A 179 -0.53 9.44 17.80
CA ALA A 179 -0.81 8.02 17.55
C ALA A 179 -1.92 7.44 18.46
N GLN A 180 -2.43 8.22 19.40
CA GLN A 180 -3.51 7.82 20.31
C GLN A 180 -4.91 8.14 19.76
N ALA A 181 -5.02 8.85 18.65
CA ALA A 181 -6.32 9.17 18.09
C ALA A 181 -6.98 7.90 17.55
N PRO A 182 -8.05 7.37 18.17
CA PRO A 182 -8.86 6.36 17.53
C PRO A 182 -9.51 6.99 16.31
N VAL A 183 -9.56 6.26 15.24
CA VAL A 183 -10.30 6.63 14.04
C VAL A 183 -11.79 6.38 14.28
#